data_53e041829d7d57edd1da6df05842d01a
#
_entry.id   53e041829d7d57edd1da6df05842d01a
#
_cell.length_a   1.000
_cell.length_b   1.000
_cell.length_c   1.000
_cell.angle_alpha   90.00
_cell.angle_beta   90.00
_cell.angle_gamma   90.00
#
_symmetry.space_group_name_H-M   'P 1'
#
loop_
_entity.id
_entity.type
_entity.pdbx_description
1 polymer ?
#
loop_
_entity_poly.entity_id
_entity_poly.type
_entity_poly.pdbx_seq_one_letter_code
_entity_poly.pdbx_strand_id
1 'polypeptide(L)'
;CIIYQRKDFKVDLEKNEMDWNDAVKEAKPVECVEMNANDYAYILYTSGTTGVPKGIVRDIGGHIVALKWTMKNIYNIDPDDVWWSASDIGWIVGHSYIVYAPLFHGCTTVLFEGKPVGTPDAGVFWRIISEHKVKSLFTAPTAFRAIKKEDPNGTFFKKYDLSKFESLFLAGERADPDTIKWAESLLKVPVIDYWWQTETSWA
;
A
#
# COMPACT_ATOMS: atom_id res chain seq x y z
N CYS A 1 4.06 19.16 -17.71
CA CYS A 1 3.64 18.49 -16.44
C CYS A 1 2.24 18.95 -16.04
N ILE A 2 1.49 18.08 -15.32
CA ILE A 2 0.21 18.44 -14.70
C ILE A 2 0.45 18.49 -13.19
N ILE A 3 0.18 19.64 -12.57
CA ILE A 3 0.50 19.92 -11.17
C ILE A 3 -0.80 20.03 -10.37
N TYR A 4 -0.95 19.18 -9.36
CA TYR A 4 -2.05 19.31 -8.40
C TYR A 4 -1.69 20.33 -7.32
N GLN A 5 -2.36 21.47 -7.33
CA GLN A 5 -2.16 22.56 -6.35
C GLN A 5 -2.90 22.21 -5.04
N ARG A 6 -2.18 21.97 -3.97
CA ARG A 6 -2.78 21.80 -2.64
C ARG A 6 -3.27 23.14 -2.09
N LYS A 7 -4.32 23.11 -1.27
CA LYS A 7 -4.92 24.31 -0.69
C LYS A 7 -3.90 25.21 0.01
N ASP A 8 -3.01 24.60 0.78
CA ASP A 8 -2.02 25.30 1.63
C ASP A 8 -0.62 25.30 1.03
N PHE A 9 -0.46 24.78 -0.20
CA PHE A 9 0.82 24.66 -0.88
C PHE A 9 0.65 24.89 -2.37
N LYS A 10 0.79 26.13 -2.79
CA LYS A 10 0.71 26.51 -4.21
C LYS A 10 2.09 26.87 -4.72
N VAL A 11 2.36 26.52 -5.96
CA VAL A 11 3.58 26.91 -6.70
C VAL A 11 3.19 27.71 -7.93
N ASP A 12 4.06 28.60 -8.36
CA ASP A 12 3.93 29.26 -9.65
C ASP A 12 4.21 28.25 -10.76
N LEU A 13 3.29 28.11 -11.69
CA LEU A 13 3.43 27.17 -12.79
C LEU A 13 4.35 27.71 -13.87
N GLU A 14 5.24 26.85 -14.37
CA GLU A 14 6.09 27.17 -15.51
C GLU A 14 5.34 27.04 -16.84
N LYS A 15 5.95 27.53 -17.93
CA LYS A 15 5.33 27.53 -19.26
C LYS A 15 4.85 26.16 -19.77
N ASN A 16 5.49 25.08 -19.30
CA ASN A 16 5.18 23.69 -19.68
C ASN A 16 4.35 22.95 -18.62
N GLU A 17 3.77 23.67 -17.68
CA GLU A 17 2.99 23.14 -16.59
C GLU A 17 1.53 23.60 -16.66
N MET A 18 0.63 22.75 -16.23
CA MET A 18 -0.82 23.00 -16.22
C MET A 18 -1.37 22.64 -14.85
N ASP A 19 -2.29 23.42 -14.33
CA ASP A 19 -3.02 23.05 -13.11
C ASP A 19 -3.89 21.81 -13.34
N TRP A 20 -3.92 20.92 -12.38
CA TRP A 20 -4.72 19.68 -12.44
C TRP A 20 -6.21 19.97 -12.68
N ASN A 21 -6.76 20.96 -11.98
CA ASN A 21 -8.19 21.27 -12.09
C ASN A 21 -8.54 21.82 -13.48
N ASP A 22 -7.63 22.59 -14.09
CA ASP A 22 -7.82 23.10 -15.44
C ASP A 22 -7.68 21.96 -16.45
N ALA A 23 -6.70 21.08 -16.30
CA ALA A 23 -6.56 19.90 -17.14
C ALA A 23 -7.80 19.01 -17.11
N VAL A 24 -8.39 18.80 -15.93
CA VAL A 24 -9.61 17.97 -15.76
C VAL A 24 -10.82 18.63 -16.41
N LYS A 25 -10.97 19.97 -16.33
CA LYS A 25 -12.07 20.68 -16.98
C LYS A 25 -12.04 20.57 -18.51
N GLU A 26 -10.84 20.55 -19.09
CA GLU A 26 -10.65 20.45 -20.52
C GLU A 26 -10.68 19.00 -21.04
N ALA A 27 -10.47 18.03 -20.17
CA ALA A 27 -10.45 16.61 -20.51
C ALA A 27 -11.82 16.10 -20.94
N LYS A 28 -11.82 15.23 -21.94
CA LYS A 28 -13.01 14.49 -22.37
C LYS A 28 -12.87 13.02 -21.98
N PRO A 29 -13.98 12.34 -21.64
CA PRO A 29 -13.94 10.89 -21.47
C PRO A 29 -13.38 10.20 -22.71
N VAL A 30 -12.58 9.16 -22.47
CA VAL A 30 -12.06 8.29 -23.52
C VAL A 30 -12.45 6.84 -23.22
N GLU A 31 -12.67 6.06 -24.26
CA GLU A 31 -12.94 4.62 -24.12
C GLU A 31 -11.68 3.89 -23.66
N CYS A 32 -11.90 2.76 -22.94
CA CYS A 32 -10.81 1.89 -22.56
C CYS A 32 -10.16 1.27 -23.80
N VAL A 33 -8.84 1.20 -23.82
CA VAL A 33 -8.10 0.48 -24.85
C VAL A 33 -8.19 -1.02 -24.58
N GLU A 34 -8.63 -1.79 -25.58
CA GLU A 34 -8.61 -3.26 -25.49
C GLU A 34 -7.16 -3.76 -25.52
N MET A 35 -6.83 -4.66 -24.59
CA MET A 35 -5.49 -5.22 -24.43
C MET A 35 -5.55 -6.75 -24.38
N ASN A 36 -4.54 -7.40 -24.95
CA ASN A 36 -4.38 -8.84 -24.78
C ASN A 36 -3.75 -9.18 -23.43
N ALA A 37 -4.01 -10.38 -22.94
CA ALA A 37 -3.44 -10.85 -21.67
C ALA A 37 -1.90 -10.84 -21.65
N ASN A 38 -1.26 -11.01 -22.81
CA ASN A 38 0.19 -11.00 -22.95
C ASN A 38 0.79 -9.62 -23.25
N ASP A 39 -0.05 -8.58 -23.37
CA ASP A 39 0.45 -7.22 -23.55
C ASP A 39 1.07 -6.70 -22.24
N TYR A 40 1.99 -5.75 -22.36
CA TYR A 40 2.69 -5.20 -21.22
C TYR A 40 1.82 -4.21 -20.44
N ALA A 41 1.71 -4.42 -19.14
CA ALA A 41 1.05 -3.49 -18.23
C ALA A 41 1.97 -2.31 -17.88
N TYR A 42 3.20 -2.61 -17.45
CA TYR A 42 4.22 -1.61 -17.10
C TYR A 42 5.62 -2.22 -17.02
N ILE A 43 6.61 -1.33 -16.96
CA ILE A 43 8.01 -1.67 -16.68
C ILE A 43 8.42 -0.92 -15.40
N LEU A 44 8.95 -1.65 -14.42
CA LEU A 44 9.48 -1.08 -13.18
C LEU A 44 10.97 -1.38 -13.06
N TYR A 45 11.78 -0.34 -12.89
CA TYR A 45 13.21 -0.47 -12.77
C TYR A 45 13.65 -0.75 -11.33
N THR A 46 14.59 -1.68 -11.18
CA THR A 46 15.31 -1.92 -9.92
C THR A 46 16.75 -1.52 -10.07
N SER A 47 17.45 -1.25 -8.95
CA SER A 47 18.86 -0.86 -8.97
C SER A 47 19.81 -1.92 -9.55
N GLY A 48 19.35 -3.19 -9.60
CA GLY A 48 20.16 -4.32 -10.03
C GLY A 48 21.33 -4.64 -9.09
N THR A 49 21.65 -5.92 -8.93
CA THR A 49 22.79 -6.37 -8.10
C THR A 49 24.14 -6.07 -8.72
N THR A 50 24.19 -5.81 -10.03
CA THR A 50 25.41 -5.52 -10.80
C THR A 50 25.64 -4.01 -11.01
N GLY A 51 24.82 -3.14 -10.40
CA GLY A 51 24.88 -1.69 -10.59
C GLY A 51 24.22 -1.18 -11.88
N VAL A 52 23.78 -2.08 -12.77
CA VAL A 52 23.00 -1.69 -13.95
C VAL A 52 21.51 -1.86 -13.64
N PRO A 53 20.69 -0.80 -13.79
CA PRO A 53 19.26 -0.90 -13.57
C PRO A 53 18.60 -1.97 -14.45
N LYS A 54 17.71 -2.76 -13.85
CA LYS A 54 16.94 -3.81 -14.55
C LYS A 54 15.50 -3.36 -14.70
N GLY A 55 14.97 -3.39 -15.91
CA GLY A 55 13.55 -3.16 -16.19
C GLY A 55 12.77 -4.46 -16.02
N ILE A 56 11.94 -4.54 -15.01
CA ILE A 56 11.05 -5.67 -14.76
C ILE A 56 9.74 -5.42 -15.51
N VAL A 57 9.46 -6.27 -16.48
CA VAL A 57 8.26 -6.17 -17.33
C VAL A 57 7.14 -7.00 -16.72
N ARG A 58 5.93 -6.43 -16.67
CA ARG A 58 4.71 -7.12 -16.27
C ARG A 58 3.75 -7.24 -17.44
N ASP A 59 3.27 -8.44 -17.67
CA ASP A 59 2.11 -8.69 -18.54
C ASP A 59 0.80 -8.42 -17.80
N ILE A 60 -0.26 -8.16 -18.55
CA ILE A 60 -1.58 -7.82 -17.98
C ILE A 60 -2.23 -9.03 -17.35
N GLY A 61 -2.35 -10.13 -18.09
CA GLY A 61 -3.12 -11.30 -17.66
C GLY A 61 -2.52 -12.03 -16.47
N GLY A 62 -1.23 -12.36 -16.54
CA GLY A 62 -0.53 -13.04 -15.44
C GLY A 62 -0.52 -12.20 -14.17
N HIS A 63 -0.30 -10.90 -14.29
CA HIS A 63 -0.31 -9.98 -13.17
C HIS A 63 -1.69 -9.94 -12.47
N ILE A 64 -2.78 -9.80 -13.23
CA ILE A 64 -4.15 -9.80 -12.68
C ILE A 64 -4.46 -11.12 -11.96
N VAL A 65 -4.15 -12.26 -12.58
CA VAL A 65 -4.41 -13.58 -12.00
C VAL A 65 -3.67 -13.76 -10.67
N ALA A 66 -2.36 -13.44 -10.66
CA ALA A 66 -1.55 -13.57 -9.46
C ALA A 66 -2.03 -12.66 -8.33
N LEU A 67 -2.32 -11.40 -8.61
CA LEU A 67 -2.80 -10.45 -7.60
C LEU A 67 -4.17 -10.86 -7.04
N LYS A 68 -5.12 -11.26 -7.87
CA LYS A 68 -6.42 -11.77 -7.39
C LYS A 68 -6.26 -13.01 -6.53
N TRP A 69 -5.41 -13.93 -6.94
CA TRP A 69 -5.15 -15.16 -6.19
C TRP A 69 -4.54 -14.87 -4.82
N THR A 70 -3.56 -13.96 -4.74
CA THR A 70 -2.91 -13.60 -3.48
C THR A 70 -3.84 -12.88 -2.52
N MET A 71 -4.71 -11.99 -3.00
CA MET A 71 -5.72 -11.34 -2.14
C MET A 71 -6.58 -12.35 -1.41
N LYS A 72 -7.06 -13.39 -2.10
CA LYS A 72 -7.89 -14.44 -1.49
C LYS A 72 -7.08 -15.41 -0.63
N ASN A 73 -6.00 -15.96 -1.18
CA ASN A 73 -5.36 -17.15 -0.61
C ASN A 73 -4.22 -16.84 0.36
N ILE A 74 -3.61 -15.66 0.26
CA ILE A 74 -2.54 -15.23 1.18
C ILE A 74 -3.09 -14.24 2.20
N TYR A 75 -3.79 -13.20 1.75
CA TYR A 75 -4.25 -12.13 2.62
C TYR A 75 -5.64 -12.36 3.23
N ASN A 76 -6.35 -13.41 2.81
CA ASN A 76 -7.71 -13.76 3.28
C ASN A 76 -8.71 -12.60 3.12
N ILE A 77 -8.62 -11.88 2.01
CA ILE A 77 -9.51 -10.77 1.67
C ILE A 77 -10.57 -11.27 0.70
N ASP A 78 -11.81 -10.92 0.99
CA ASP A 78 -12.97 -11.11 0.10
C ASP A 78 -13.39 -9.77 -0.54
N PRO A 79 -14.16 -9.80 -1.63
CA PRO A 79 -14.89 -8.62 -2.08
C PRO A 79 -15.69 -8.03 -0.91
N ASP A 80 -15.76 -6.71 -0.83
CA ASP A 80 -16.38 -5.94 0.26
C ASP A 80 -15.56 -5.82 1.56
N ASP A 81 -14.50 -6.59 1.76
CA ASP A 81 -13.56 -6.36 2.86
C ASP A 81 -12.78 -5.06 2.66
N VAL A 82 -12.24 -4.53 3.74
CA VAL A 82 -11.36 -3.36 3.72
C VAL A 82 -9.91 -3.81 3.90
N TRP A 83 -9.14 -3.57 2.87
CA TRP A 83 -7.70 -3.82 2.80
C TRP A 83 -6.90 -2.53 2.95
N TRP A 84 -5.80 -2.58 3.66
CA TRP A 84 -4.87 -1.47 3.74
C TRP A 84 -3.43 -1.89 3.52
N SER A 85 -2.82 -1.42 2.44
CA SER A 85 -1.37 -1.47 2.25
C SER A 85 -0.79 -0.10 2.59
N ALA A 86 -0.24 0.02 3.80
CA ALA A 86 0.38 1.25 4.29
C ALA A 86 1.84 1.34 3.82
N SER A 87 2.00 1.68 2.55
CA SER A 87 3.28 1.82 1.87
C SER A 87 3.26 2.99 0.90
N ASP A 88 4.41 3.31 0.33
CA ASP A 88 4.54 4.33 -0.69
C ASP A 88 4.08 3.79 -2.06
N ILE A 89 3.25 4.56 -2.76
CA ILE A 89 2.72 4.20 -4.08
C ILE A 89 3.81 4.12 -5.16
N GLY A 90 4.96 4.74 -4.94
CA GLY A 90 6.11 4.71 -5.84
C GLY A 90 6.88 3.38 -5.84
N TRP A 91 6.65 2.50 -4.85
CA TRP A 91 7.24 1.17 -4.80
C TRP A 91 6.32 0.12 -5.43
N ILE A 92 6.90 -1.05 -5.76
CA ILE A 92 6.14 -2.17 -6.32
C ILE A 92 4.94 -2.57 -5.44
N VAL A 93 5.08 -2.49 -4.12
CA VAL A 93 4.00 -2.77 -3.18
C VAL A 93 2.83 -1.80 -3.38
N GLY A 94 3.13 -0.54 -3.67
CA GLY A 94 2.10 0.46 -3.98
C GLY A 94 1.34 0.13 -5.25
N HIS A 95 2.06 -0.17 -6.34
CA HIS A 95 1.44 -0.58 -7.59
C HIS A 95 0.58 -1.83 -7.40
N SER A 96 1.16 -2.91 -6.85
CA SER A 96 0.47 -4.19 -6.71
C SER A 96 -0.66 -4.15 -5.68
N TYR A 97 -0.42 -3.63 -4.47
CA TYR A 97 -1.30 -3.84 -3.32
C TYR A 97 -1.97 -2.58 -2.75
N ILE A 98 -1.68 -1.39 -3.28
CA ILE A 98 -2.51 -0.20 -3.06
C ILE A 98 -3.48 -0.01 -4.21
N VAL A 99 -3.01 -0.19 -5.46
CA VAL A 99 -3.80 0.12 -6.67
C VAL A 99 -4.41 -1.14 -7.27
N TYR A 100 -3.60 -2.03 -7.85
CA TYR A 100 -4.11 -3.06 -8.74
C TYR A 100 -4.86 -4.19 -8.03
N ALA A 101 -4.25 -4.84 -7.05
CA ALA A 101 -4.82 -6.02 -6.41
C ALA A 101 -6.18 -5.75 -5.76
N PRO A 102 -6.36 -4.71 -4.94
CA PRO A 102 -7.66 -4.43 -4.33
C PRO A 102 -8.76 -4.17 -5.35
N LEU A 103 -8.45 -3.40 -6.41
CA LEU A 103 -9.41 -3.05 -7.44
C LEU A 103 -9.78 -4.26 -8.30
N PHE A 104 -8.81 -5.10 -8.68
CA PHE A 104 -9.09 -6.34 -9.40
C PHE A 104 -9.87 -7.35 -8.56
N HIS A 105 -9.65 -7.35 -7.26
CA HIS A 105 -10.33 -8.25 -6.33
C HIS A 105 -11.75 -7.78 -5.99
N GLY A 106 -12.01 -6.48 -6.08
CA GLY A 106 -13.30 -5.87 -5.77
C GLY A 106 -13.47 -5.54 -4.29
N CYS A 107 -12.37 -5.35 -3.55
CA CYS A 107 -12.41 -4.91 -2.17
C CYS A 107 -12.13 -3.41 -2.02
N THR A 108 -12.45 -2.86 -0.85
CA THR A 108 -12.11 -1.47 -0.52
C THR A 108 -10.62 -1.35 -0.19
N THR A 109 -9.92 -0.38 -0.78
CA THR A 109 -8.54 -0.05 -0.46
C THR A 109 -8.44 1.28 0.27
N VAL A 110 -7.58 1.35 1.28
CA VAL A 110 -7.27 2.59 1.98
C VAL A 110 -6.05 3.25 1.32
N LEU A 111 -6.22 4.48 0.86
CA LEU A 111 -5.13 5.35 0.41
C LEU A 111 -4.84 6.37 1.51
N PHE A 112 -3.68 6.26 2.13
CA PHE A 112 -3.30 7.05 3.29
C PHE A 112 -2.14 8.00 2.97
N GLU A 113 -2.34 9.26 3.24
CA GLU A 113 -1.30 10.28 3.20
C GLU A 113 -0.84 10.63 4.62
N GLY A 114 0.26 10.03 5.05
CA GLY A 114 0.80 10.26 6.39
C GLY A 114 1.96 9.32 6.71
N LYS A 115 2.35 9.35 7.97
CA LYS A 115 3.43 8.51 8.52
C LYS A 115 2.90 7.66 9.67
N PRO A 116 3.56 6.55 10.02
CA PRO A 116 3.13 5.70 11.13
C PRO A 116 3.20 6.40 12.50
N VAL A 117 3.98 7.47 12.58
CA VAL A 117 4.13 8.33 13.77
C VAL A 117 4.16 9.80 13.35
N GLY A 118 3.73 10.70 14.25
CA GLY A 118 3.77 12.15 13.99
C GLY A 118 2.71 12.69 13.03
N THR A 119 1.64 11.91 12.73
CA THR A 119 0.51 12.35 11.88
C THR A 119 -0.87 11.97 12.45
N PRO A 120 -1.30 12.46 13.60
CA PRO A 120 -0.59 13.38 14.50
C PRO A 120 0.32 12.68 15.53
N ASP A 121 0.11 11.38 15.79
CA ASP A 121 0.80 10.60 16.82
C ASP A 121 0.94 9.12 16.43
N ALA A 122 1.46 8.28 17.33
CA ALA A 122 1.64 6.85 17.11
C ALA A 122 0.33 6.03 17.08
N GLY A 123 -0.81 6.66 17.32
CA GLY A 123 -2.13 6.04 17.25
C GLY A 123 -2.78 6.09 15.87
N VAL A 124 -2.17 6.75 14.89
CA VAL A 124 -2.78 6.98 13.58
C VAL A 124 -3.15 5.67 12.86
N PHE A 125 -2.30 4.63 12.93
CA PHE A 125 -2.62 3.34 12.30
C PHE A 125 -3.84 2.69 12.97
N TRP A 126 -3.90 2.71 14.29
CA TRP A 126 -5.03 2.17 15.05
C TRP A 126 -6.34 2.90 14.76
N ARG A 127 -6.26 4.22 14.62
CA ARG A 127 -7.40 5.05 14.23
C ARG A 127 -7.93 4.67 12.86
N ILE A 128 -7.08 4.59 11.85
CA ILE A 128 -7.48 4.24 10.48
C ILE A 128 -8.06 2.83 10.42
N ILE A 129 -7.43 1.85 11.07
CA ILE A 129 -7.95 0.48 11.16
C ILE A 129 -9.35 0.48 11.76
N SER A 130 -9.56 1.22 12.86
CA SER A 130 -10.84 1.31 13.55
C SER A 130 -11.91 2.02 12.73
N GLU A 131 -11.62 3.22 12.22
CA GLU A 131 -12.56 4.06 11.48
C GLU A 131 -13.04 3.40 10.18
N HIS A 132 -12.13 2.77 9.46
CA HIS A 132 -12.41 2.14 8.17
C HIS A 132 -12.70 0.63 8.26
N LYS A 133 -12.68 0.06 9.47
CA LYS A 133 -12.91 -1.39 9.67
C LYS A 133 -11.96 -2.27 8.85
N VAL A 134 -10.69 -1.88 8.81
CA VAL A 134 -9.65 -2.61 8.07
C VAL A 134 -9.55 -4.03 8.59
N LYS A 135 -9.66 -5.01 7.69
CA LYS A 135 -9.52 -6.43 8.01
C LYS A 135 -8.06 -6.88 8.05
N SER A 136 -7.25 -6.44 7.10
CA SER A 136 -5.82 -6.77 7.03
C SER A 136 -5.00 -5.55 6.69
N LEU A 137 -3.84 -5.43 7.34
CA LEU A 137 -2.82 -4.41 7.08
C LEU A 137 -1.56 -5.05 6.52
N PHE A 138 -1.04 -4.48 5.44
CA PHE A 138 0.28 -4.78 4.91
C PHE A 138 1.19 -3.55 5.01
N THR A 139 2.35 -3.69 5.64
CA THR A 139 3.30 -2.58 5.80
C THR A 139 4.74 -3.08 5.98
N ALA A 140 5.69 -2.15 6.12
CA ALA A 140 7.07 -2.50 6.41
C ALA A 140 7.33 -2.65 7.93
N PRO A 141 8.26 -3.51 8.36
CA PRO A 141 8.68 -3.64 9.76
C PRO A 141 9.13 -2.33 10.40
N THR A 142 9.75 -1.43 9.61
CA THR A 142 10.15 -0.09 10.06
C THR A 142 8.99 0.73 10.60
N ALA A 143 7.78 0.61 10.04
CA ALA A 143 6.60 1.31 10.53
C ALA A 143 6.24 0.85 11.96
N PHE A 144 6.24 -0.47 12.19
CA PHE A 144 5.94 -1.05 13.50
C PHE A 144 7.05 -0.78 14.53
N ARG A 145 8.31 -0.77 14.11
CA ARG A 145 9.42 -0.31 14.99
C ARG A 145 9.24 1.14 15.43
N ALA A 146 8.84 2.02 14.52
CA ALA A 146 8.58 3.41 14.85
C ALA A 146 7.41 3.56 15.84
N ILE A 147 6.29 2.86 15.62
CA ILE A 147 5.15 2.86 16.54
C ILE A 147 5.55 2.31 17.91
N LYS A 148 6.25 1.16 17.96
CA LYS A 148 6.74 0.55 19.20
C LYS A 148 7.64 1.49 19.99
N LYS A 149 8.51 2.23 19.30
CA LYS A 149 9.42 3.20 19.94
C LYS A 149 8.65 4.35 20.61
N GLU A 150 7.61 4.85 19.98
CA GLU A 150 6.79 5.97 20.47
C GLU A 150 5.74 5.53 21.50
N ASP A 151 5.16 4.34 21.33
CA ASP A 151 4.09 3.80 22.20
C ASP A 151 4.36 2.32 22.55
N PRO A 152 5.42 2.01 23.32
CA PRO A 152 5.79 0.63 23.64
C PRO A 152 4.71 -0.13 24.43
N ASN A 153 3.87 0.58 25.18
CA ASN A 153 2.81 0.03 26.02
C ASN A 153 1.42 -0.03 25.34
N GLY A 154 1.31 0.40 24.09
CA GLY A 154 0.05 0.42 23.35
C GLY A 154 -0.99 1.34 23.96
N THR A 155 -0.58 2.49 24.49
CA THR A 155 -1.49 3.47 25.13
C THR A 155 -2.47 4.03 24.11
N PHE A 156 -2.00 4.31 22.90
CA PHE A 156 -2.86 4.77 21.81
C PHE A 156 -3.73 3.64 21.27
N PHE A 157 -3.18 2.43 21.13
CA PHE A 157 -3.94 1.24 20.69
C PHE A 157 -5.23 1.04 21.49
N LYS A 158 -5.18 1.18 22.80
CA LYS A 158 -6.32 0.97 23.72
C LYS A 158 -7.49 1.93 23.50
N LYS A 159 -7.32 2.99 22.70
CA LYS A 159 -8.35 3.98 22.42
C LYS A 159 -9.27 3.60 21.25
N TYR A 160 -8.92 2.55 20.50
CA TYR A 160 -9.56 2.21 19.24
C TYR A 160 -10.11 0.79 19.25
N ASP A 161 -11.24 0.59 18.56
CA ASP A 161 -11.83 -0.72 18.34
C ASP A 161 -11.25 -1.38 17.09
N LEU A 162 -10.46 -2.43 17.29
CA LEU A 162 -9.86 -3.21 16.22
C LEU A 162 -10.53 -4.59 16.06
N SER A 163 -11.77 -4.76 16.47
CA SER A 163 -12.48 -6.05 16.46
C SER A 163 -12.64 -6.68 15.08
N LYS A 164 -12.52 -5.89 14.00
CA LYS A 164 -12.55 -6.36 12.62
C LYS A 164 -11.17 -6.66 12.03
N PHE A 165 -10.11 -6.33 12.74
CA PHE A 165 -8.74 -6.54 12.29
C PHE A 165 -8.32 -7.98 12.53
N GLU A 166 -7.90 -8.69 11.48
CA GLU A 166 -7.63 -10.13 11.53
C GLU A 166 -6.17 -10.50 11.31
N SER A 167 -5.38 -9.64 10.62
CA SER A 167 -3.98 -9.97 10.33
C SER A 167 -3.12 -8.77 9.99
N LEU A 168 -1.84 -8.90 10.32
CA LEU A 168 -0.77 -7.98 9.95
C LEU A 168 0.25 -8.70 9.08
N PHE A 169 0.53 -8.14 7.90
CA PHE A 169 1.59 -8.61 7.01
C PHE A 169 2.74 -7.62 6.98
N LEU A 170 3.96 -8.14 7.14
CA LEU A 170 5.20 -7.36 7.13
C LEU A 170 6.11 -7.84 6.01
N ALA A 171 6.63 -6.93 5.20
CA ALA A 171 7.60 -7.25 4.16
C ALA A 171 8.47 -6.04 3.77
N GLY A 172 9.45 -6.28 2.88
CA GLY A 172 10.39 -5.27 2.39
C GLY A 172 11.75 -5.32 3.06
N GLU A 173 11.79 -5.79 4.28
CA GLU A 173 12.97 -6.14 5.07
C GLU A 173 12.59 -7.21 6.09
N ARG A 174 13.56 -7.91 6.64
CA ARG A 174 13.29 -8.88 7.70
C ARG A 174 12.78 -8.17 8.96
N ALA A 175 11.64 -8.63 9.47
CA ALA A 175 11.15 -8.17 10.75
C ALA A 175 11.95 -8.79 11.89
N ASP A 176 12.38 -7.98 12.87
CA ASP A 176 13.07 -8.49 14.05
C ASP A 176 12.08 -9.19 14.99
N PRO A 177 12.52 -10.28 15.66
CA PRO A 177 11.64 -11.07 16.52
C PRO A 177 10.97 -10.28 17.66
N ASP A 178 11.64 -9.25 18.17
CA ASP A 178 11.10 -8.43 19.27
C ASP A 178 9.97 -7.52 18.81
N THR A 179 10.03 -7.04 17.57
CA THR A 179 8.93 -6.26 16.96
C THR A 179 7.75 -7.16 16.64
N ILE A 180 7.98 -8.37 16.12
CA ILE A 180 6.91 -9.36 15.86
C ILE A 180 6.20 -9.70 17.16
N LYS A 181 6.92 -10.15 18.19
CA LYS A 181 6.36 -10.51 19.50
C LYS A 181 5.58 -9.38 20.14
N TRP A 182 6.10 -8.15 20.04
CA TRP A 182 5.40 -6.97 20.53
C TRP A 182 4.07 -6.75 19.79
N ALA A 183 4.10 -6.79 18.47
CA ALA A 183 2.91 -6.62 17.65
C ALA A 183 1.86 -7.71 17.93
N GLU A 184 2.26 -8.99 17.98
CA GLU A 184 1.37 -10.10 18.34
C GLU A 184 0.77 -9.95 19.72
N SER A 185 1.59 -9.53 20.69
CA SER A 185 1.12 -9.33 22.07
C SER A 185 0.10 -8.21 22.19
N LEU A 186 0.24 -7.17 21.37
CA LEU A 186 -0.64 -6.01 21.34
C LEU A 186 -1.92 -6.28 20.54
N LEU A 187 -1.78 -6.76 19.33
CA LEU A 187 -2.87 -6.91 18.36
C LEU A 187 -3.73 -8.16 18.60
N LYS A 188 -3.14 -9.22 19.15
CA LYS A 188 -3.78 -10.55 19.34
C LYS A 188 -4.27 -11.20 18.05
N VAL A 189 -3.63 -10.87 16.93
CA VAL A 189 -3.85 -11.48 15.62
C VAL A 189 -2.52 -11.97 15.06
N PRO A 190 -2.52 -12.83 14.02
CA PRO A 190 -1.29 -13.27 13.35
C PRO A 190 -0.49 -12.09 12.80
N VAL A 191 0.82 -12.10 13.04
CA VAL A 191 1.80 -11.19 12.44
C VAL A 191 2.69 -11.99 11.52
N ILE A 192 2.58 -11.78 10.24
CA ILE A 192 3.19 -12.59 9.19
C ILE A 192 4.32 -11.80 8.55
N ASP A 193 5.56 -12.21 8.83
CA ASP A 193 6.75 -11.71 8.14
C ASP A 193 6.99 -12.59 6.93
N TYR A 194 6.85 -12.04 5.71
CA TYR A 194 7.01 -12.82 4.50
C TYR A 194 7.94 -12.18 3.49
N TRP A 195 8.47 -13.01 2.60
CA TRP A 195 9.42 -12.60 1.59
C TRP A 195 8.76 -12.39 0.23
N TRP A 196 9.16 -11.33 -0.45
CA TRP A 196 8.88 -11.06 -1.85
C TRP A 196 9.87 -10.04 -2.40
N GLN A 197 9.87 -9.83 -3.70
CA GLN A 197 10.71 -8.82 -4.35
C GLN A 197 10.01 -8.26 -5.60
N THR A 198 10.60 -7.20 -6.17
CA THR A 198 10.06 -6.56 -7.38
C THR A 198 9.95 -7.55 -8.53
N GLU A 199 10.91 -8.46 -8.67
CA GLU A 199 10.96 -9.47 -9.72
C GLU A 199 9.83 -10.49 -9.63
N THR A 200 9.37 -10.85 -8.43
CA THR A 200 8.22 -11.75 -8.23
C THR A 200 6.88 -11.03 -8.32
N SER A 201 6.76 -9.79 -7.84
CA SER A 201 5.53 -8.97 -7.76
C SER A 201 4.50 -9.40 -6.72
N TRP A 202 4.64 -10.57 -6.16
CA TRP A 202 3.76 -11.14 -5.13
C TRP A 202 4.56 -12.06 -4.20
N ALA A 203 3.95 -12.45 -3.07
CA ALA A 203 4.55 -13.38 -2.12
C ALA A 203 4.53 -14.82 -2.64
#